data_04325239fbc091b50b2bcab3d158e398
#
_entry.id   04325239fbc091b50b2bcab3d158e398
#
_cell.length_a   1.000
_cell.length_b   1.000
_cell.length_c   1.000
_cell.angle_alpha   90.00
_cell.angle_beta   90.00
_cell.angle_gamma   90.00
#
_symmetry.space_group_name_H-M   'P 1'
#
loop_
_entity.id
_entity.type
_entity.pdbx_description
1 polymer ?
#
loop_
_entity_poly.entity_id
_entity_poly.type
_entity_poly.pdbx_seq_one_letter_code
_entity_poly.pdbx_strand_id
1 'polypeptide(L)'
;MADLKGQVALVTGASRGVGRGVAVGLAHAGATVFATGRSIKQTEFGAGIISIVCDHTDDQAVEAVFRQVEASTGRLDMLVNVAWGGYERMVENGEFTYIAPFWQQPLWRWDAMVTTGARAAFVASQHAARLMVSARRGLIVNISFWAAQKYLGNTVYGIAKAAMDKMTSDMAHELKSHGVTAVSLYPGLVRTEAVLAANCFDLSNSESPEFIGRVIAALAADPNVSSRNGATLVAAAVALEYGVTDVDGRRPRPLTLADV
;
A
#
# COMPACT_ATOMS: atom_id res chain seq x y z
N MET A 1 18.11 4.61 -11.23
CA MET A 1 16.66 4.34 -11.06
C MET A 1 16.46 2.84 -11.16
N ALA A 2 15.53 2.29 -10.41
CA ALA A 2 15.15 0.87 -10.52
C ALA A 2 14.65 0.58 -11.95
N ASP A 3 14.99 -0.60 -12.49
CA ASP A 3 14.49 -1.09 -13.77
C ASP A 3 13.57 -2.31 -13.52
N LEU A 4 12.27 -2.12 -13.76
CA LEU A 4 11.26 -3.15 -13.60
C LEU A 4 10.68 -3.62 -14.94
N LYS A 5 11.40 -3.40 -16.02
CA LYS A 5 10.95 -3.81 -17.36
C LYS A 5 10.63 -5.32 -17.40
N GLY A 6 9.43 -5.65 -17.87
CA GLY A 6 8.92 -7.02 -17.93
C GLY A 6 8.40 -7.57 -16.61
N GLN A 7 8.37 -6.78 -15.52
CA GLN A 7 7.69 -7.13 -14.28
C GLN A 7 6.23 -6.65 -14.29
N VAL A 8 5.38 -7.38 -13.60
CA VAL A 8 3.94 -7.12 -13.49
C VAL A 8 3.59 -6.80 -12.04
N ALA A 9 2.94 -5.67 -11.83
CA ALA A 9 2.47 -5.22 -10.52
C ALA A 9 0.94 -5.09 -10.47
N LEU A 10 0.34 -5.41 -9.34
CA LEU A 10 -1.03 -5.09 -9.01
C LEU A 10 -1.04 -4.14 -7.80
N VAL A 11 -1.70 -2.99 -7.95
CA VAL A 11 -1.85 -1.99 -6.87
C VAL A 11 -3.32 -1.84 -6.53
N THR A 12 -3.68 -2.17 -5.29
CA THR A 12 -5.05 -2.02 -4.79
C THR A 12 -5.30 -0.60 -4.29
N GLY A 13 -6.53 -0.07 -4.44
CA GLY A 13 -6.86 1.27 -3.95
C GLY A 13 -6.13 2.41 -4.69
N ALA A 14 -5.87 2.23 -6.00
CA ALA A 14 -5.06 3.13 -6.80
C ALA A 14 -5.80 4.33 -7.42
N SER A 15 -7.07 4.55 -7.09
CA SER A 15 -7.85 5.66 -7.67
C SER A 15 -7.32 7.05 -7.27
N ARG A 16 -6.61 7.17 -6.16
CA ARG A 16 -6.09 8.43 -5.61
C ARG A 16 -4.97 8.19 -4.58
N GLY A 17 -4.39 9.25 -4.06
CA GLY A 17 -3.45 9.25 -2.94
C GLY A 17 -2.26 8.33 -3.14
N VAL A 18 -1.88 7.62 -2.08
CA VAL A 18 -0.72 6.71 -2.07
C VAL A 18 -0.82 5.65 -3.17
N GLY A 19 -1.99 5.01 -3.34
CA GLY A 19 -2.16 3.96 -4.34
C GLY A 19 -1.93 4.47 -5.78
N ARG A 20 -2.44 5.68 -6.11
CA ARG A 20 -2.18 6.32 -7.40
C ARG A 20 -0.69 6.59 -7.59
N GLY A 21 -0.04 7.16 -6.57
CA GLY A 21 1.40 7.46 -6.64
C GLY A 21 2.25 6.21 -6.77
N VAL A 22 1.89 5.14 -6.06
CA VAL A 22 2.56 3.83 -6.19
C VAL A 22 2.42 3.29 -7.61
N ALA A 23 1.22 3.31 -8.19
CA ALA A 23 1.01 2.84 -9.56
C ALA A 23 1.86 3.64 -10.57
N VAL A 24 1.91 4.96 -10.43
CA VAL A 24 2.73 5.85 -11.28
C VAL A 24 4.22 5.56 -11.09
N GLY A 25 4.70 5.47 -9.85
CA GLY A 25 6.12 5.22 -9.56
C GLY A 25 6.62 3.88 -10.09
N LEU A 26 5.81 2.82 -10.00
CA LEU A 26 6.13 1.50 -10.56
C LEU A 26 6.11 1.51 -12.10
N ALA A 27 5.16 2.19 -12.72
CA ALA A 27 5.10 2.33 -14.17
C ALA A 27 6.28 3.14 -14.71
N HIS A 28 6.69 4.22 -14.04
CA HIS A 28 7.90 4.98 -14.38
C HIS A 28 9.18 4.15 -14.26
N ALA A 29 9.20 3.14 -13.39
CA ALA A 29 10.29 2.16 -13.31
C ALA A 29 10.21 1.06 -14.39
N GLY A 30 9.21 1.08 -15.26
CA GLY A 30 9.07 0.17 -16.39
C GLY A 30 8.18 -1.05 -16.17
N ALA A 31 7.52 -1.17 -14.99
CA ALA A 31 6.57 -2.25 -14.74
C ALA A 31 5.27 -2.08 -15.55
N THR A 32 4.65 -3.19 -15.92
CA THR A 32 3.23 -3.22 -16.30
C THR A 32 2.40 -3.21 -15.03
N VAL A 33 1.56 -2.19 -14.83
CA VAL A 33 0.82 -1.99 -13.59
C VAL A 33 -0.67 -2.17 -13.81
N PHE A 34 -1.28 -3.10 -13.07
CA PHE A 34 -2.73 -3.16 -12.91
C PHE A 34 -3.13 -2.33 -11.70
N ALA A 35 -3.89 -1.28 -11.94
CA ALA A 35 -4.37 -0.35 -10.91
C ALA A 35 -5.85 -0.61 -10.64
N THR A 36 -6.23 -0.84 -9.38
CA THR A 36 -7.62 -1.18 -9.04
C THR A 36 -8.24 -0.22 -8.05
N GLY A 37 -9.54 -0.06 -8.13
CA GLY A 37 -10.33 0.76 -7.23
C GLY A 37 -11.75 0.99 -7.74
N ARG A 38 -12.67 1.41 -6.87
CA ARG A 38 -14.08 1.64 -7.21
C ARG A 38 -14.27 2.74 -8.24
N SER A 39 -13.49 3.83 -8.12
CA SER A 39 -13.56 5.00 -8.99
C SER A 39 -12.38 5.10 -9.97
N ILE A 40 -11.67 4.01 -10.23
CA ILE A 40 -10.41 4.01 -11.00
C ILE A 40 -10.55 4.53 -12.43
N LYS A 41 -11.72 4.36 -13.06
CA LYS A 41 -11.99 4.88 -14.41
C LYS A 41 -12.01 6.40 -14.50
N GLN A 42 -12.16 7.09 -13.36
CA GLN A 42 -12.11 8.56 -13.27
C GLN A 42 -10.68 9.07 -13.08
N THR A 43 -9.71 8.15 -12.96
CA THR A 43 -8.30 8.49 -12.76
C THR A 43 -7.57 8.44 -14.08
N GLU A 44 -6.97 9.53 -14.47
CA GLU A 44 -6.09 9.59 -15.64
C GLU A 44 -4.70 9.06 -15.25
N PHE A 45 -4.25 8.06 -15.96
CA PHE A 45 -2.92 7.49 -15.84
C PHE A 45 -2.16 7.65 -17.15
N GLY A 46 -0.83 7.71 -17.04
CA GLY A 46 0.08 7.61 -18.18
C GLY A 46 0.19 6.16 -18.71
N ALA A 47 1.06 5.98 -19.68
CA ALA A 47 1.35 4.66 -20.27
C ALA A 47 1.83 3.64 -19.21
N GLY A 48 1.57 2.36 -19.47
CA GLY A 48 2.01 1.25 -18.61
C GLY A 48 1.06 0.92 -17.45
N ILE A 49 -0.07 1.63 -17.31
CA ILE A 49 -1.05 1.39 -16.26
C ILE A 49 -2.39 0.95 -16.87
N ILE A 50 -2.89 -0.18 -16.40
CA ILE A 50 -4.17 -0.78 -16.80
C ILE A 50 -5.15 -0.65 -15.64
N SER A 51 -6.23 0.11 -15.83
CA SER A 51 -7.25 0.36 -14.80
C SER A 51 -8.32 -0.73 -14.80
N ILE A 52 -8.57 -1.35 -13.63
CA ILE A 52 -9.64 -2.33 -13.43
C ILE A 52 -10.54 -1.86 -12.28
N VAL A 53 -11.85 -1.75 -12.53
CA VAL A 53 -12.81 -1.43 -11.47
C VAL A 53 -12.92 -2.62 -10.52
N CYS A 54 -12.71 -2.37 -9.23
CA CYS A 54 -12.83 -3.38 -8.20
C CYS A 54 -13.29 -2.75 -6.87
N ASP A 55 -14.31 -3.31 -6.27
CA ASP A 55 -14.59 -3.13 -4.85
C ASP A 55 -13.86 -4.25 -4.09
N HIS A 56 -12.86 -3.87 -3.30
CA HIS A 56 -12.05 -4.83 -2.56
C HIS A 56 -12.77 -5.48 -1.36
N THR A 57 -14.02 -5.12 -1.10
CA THR A 57 -14.89 -5.80 -0.14
C THR A 57 -15.70 -6.93 -0.76
N ASP A 58 -15.71 -7.02 -2.09
CA ASP A 58 -16.32 -8.10 -2.86
C ASP A 58 -15.26 -9.11 -3.32
N ASP A 59 -15.25 -10.28 -2.70
CA ASP A 59 -14.26 -11.34 -2.97
C ASP A 59 -14.32 -11.85 -4.41
N GLN A 60 -15.50 -11.86 -5.04
CA GLN A 60 -15.67 -12.28 -6.44
C GLN A 60 -15.07 -11.23 -7.40
N ALA A 61 -15.26 -9.94 -7.10
CA ALA A 61 -14.62 -8.88 -7.86
C ALA A 61 -13.10 -8.94 -7.74
N VAL A 62 -12.57 -9.22 -6.55
CA VAL A 62 -11.12 -9.41 -6.34
C VAL A 62 -10.62 -10.61 -7.15
N GLU A 63 -11.27 -11.76 -7.05
CA GLU A 63 -10.90 -12.95 -7.84
C GLU A 63 -10.88 -12.67 -9.36
N ALA A 64 -11.89 -11.92 -9.85
CA ALA A 64 -11.96 -11.56 -11.27
C ALA A 64 -10.76 -10.69 -11.72
N VAL A 65 -10.28 -9.77 -10.85
CA VAL A 65 -9.05 -9.00 -11.11
C VAL A 65 -7.86 -9.93 -11.30
N PHE A 66 -7.64 -10.88 -10.39
CA PHE A 66 -6.49 -11.79 -10.49
C PHE A 66 -6.56 -12.70 -11.71
N ARG A 67 -7.76 -13.19 -12.05
CA ARG A 67 -7.96 -13.93 -13.31
C ARG A 67 -7.62 -13.10 -14.54
N GLN A 68 -7.99 -11.80 -14.54
CA GLN A 68 -7.66 -10.90 -15.66
C GLN A 68 -6.14 -10.64 -15.73
N VAL A 69 -5.45 -10.44 -14.61
CA VAL A 69 -4.00 -10.28 -14.56
C VAL A 69 -3.31 -11.53 -15.13
N GLU A 70 -3.69 -12.71 -14.64
CA GLU A 70 -3.14 -13.99 -15.09
C GLU A 70 -3.36 -14.22 -16.59
N ALA A 71 -4.58 -14.01 -17.08
CA ALA A 71 -4.91 -14.16 -18.50
C ALA A 71 -4.15 -13.17 -19.40
N SER A 72 -3.85 -11.97 -18.91
CA SER A 72 -3.19 -10.92 -19.69
C SER A 72 -1.67 -11.09 -19.75
N THR A 73 -1.05 -11.61 -18.66
CA THR A 73 0.40 -11.57 -18.50
C THR A 73 1.03 -12.91 -18.12
N GLY A 74 0.24 -13.88 -17.68
CA GLY A 74 0.69 -15.19 -17.21
C GLY A 74 1.49 -15.12 -15.89
N ARG A 75 1.58 -13.94 -15.24
CA ARG A 75 2.42 -13.74 -14.04
C ARG A 75 1.97 -12.56 -13.19
N LEU A 76 2.40 -12.56 -11.95
CA LEU A 76 2.35 -11.41 -11.05
C LEU A 76 3.64 -11.38 -10.22
N ASP A 77 4.40 -10.29 -10.31
CA ASP A 77 5.68 -10.15 -9.59
C ASP A 77 5.54 -9.33 -8.31
N MET A 78 4.59 -8.39 -8.29
CA MET A 78 4.35 -7.50 -7.15
C MET A 78 2.87 -7.34 -6.86
N LEU A 79 2.51 -7.43 -5.58
CA LEU A 79 1.24 -6.95 -5.06
C LEU A 79 1.51 -5.82 -4.07
N VAL A 80 0.85 -4.66 -4.26
CA VAL A 80 0.89 -3.56 -3.28
C VAL A 80 -0.52 -3.32 -2.74
N ASN A 81 -0.73 -3.64 -1.48
CA ASN A 81 -1.99 -3.46 -0.78
C ASN A 81 -2.07 -2.04 -0.21
N VAL A 82 -2.90 -1.19 -0.86
CA VAL A 82 -3.14 0.20 -0.48
C VAL A 82 -4.62 0.50 -0.25
N ALA A 83 -5.53 -0.42 -0.63
CA ALA A 83 -6.97 -0.23 -0.45
C ALA A 83 -7.30 0.13 1.01
N TRP A 84 -8.02 1.24 1.18
CA TRP A 84 -8.32 1.82 2.49
C TRP A 84 -9.54 2.74 2.41
N GLY A 85 -10.41 2.74 3.43
CA GLY A 85 -11.60 3.58 3.51
C GLY A 85 -11.68 4.47 4.76
N GLY A 86 -10.65 4.45 5.62
CA GLY A 86 -10.73 5.01 6.97
C GLY A 86 -10.69 6.53 7.06
N TYR A 87 -10.33 7.24 5.99
CA TYR A 87 -10.19 8.71 6.02
C TYR A 87 -11.34 9.45 5.35
N GLU A 88 -12.27 8.75 4.70
CA GLU A 88 -13.33 9.35 3.89
C GLU A 88 -14.40 10.08 4.71
N ARG A 89 -14.58 9.68 5.98
CA ARG A 89 -15.61 10.20 6.89
C ARG A 89 -15.03 10.53 8.25
N MET A 90 -13.94 11.29 8.29
CA MET A 90 -13.31 11.75 9.54
C MET A 90 -14.14 12.86 10.20
N VAL A 91 -14.89 13.60 9.40
CA VAL A 91 -15.84 14.65 9.84
C VAL A 91 -17.24 14.16 9.52
N GLU A 92 -18.13 14.15 10.52
CA GLU A 92 -19.54 13.82 10.40
C GLU A 92 -20.38 14.92 11.03
N ASN A 93 -21.37 15.43 10.31
CA ASN A 93 -22.24 16.53 10.77
C ASN A 93 -21.46 17.77 11.25
N GLY A 94 -20.30 18.04 10.65
CA GLY A 94 -19.44 19.18 11.03
C GLY A 94 -18.50 18.91 12.19
N GLU A 95 -18.55 17.73 12.82
CA GLU A 95 -17.69 17.34 13.95
C GLU A 95 -16.58 16.39 13.48
N PHE A 96 -15.35 16.58 14.00
CA PHE A 96 -14.22 15.68 13.76
C PHE A 96 -14.33 14.44 14.66
N THR A 97 -15.03 13.42 14.19
CA THR A 97 -15.37 12.21 14.97
C THR A 97 -14.25 11.15 14.99
N TYR A 98 -13.20 11.34 14.19
CA TYR A 98 -12.11 10.36 14.05
C TYR A 98 -11.43 10.02 15.41
N ILE A 99 -11.22 11.02 16.26
CA ILE A 99 -10.56 10.88 17.57
C ILE A 99 -11.53 10.64 18.74
N ALA A 100 -12.84 10.46 18.46
CA ALA A 100 -13.79 10.13 19.51
C ALA A 100 -13.40 8.84 20.24
N PRO A 101 -13.71 8.68 21.54
CA PRO A 101 -13.44 7.44 22.27
C PRO A 101 -14.05 6.22 21.58
N PHE A 102 -13.38 5.06 21.68
CA PHE A 102 -13.79 3.86 20.90
C PHE A 102 -15.24 3.43 21.15
N TRP A 103 -15.76 3.64 22.37
CA TRP A 103 -17.15 3.30 22.70
C TRP A 103 -18.19 4.26 22.09
N GLN A 104 -17.76 5.35 21.46
CA GLN A 104 -18.58 6.29 20.69
C GLN A 104 -18.33 6.18 19.17
N GLN A 105 -17.35 5.39 18.77
CA GLN A 105 -17.03 5.23 17.35
C GLN A 105 -18.15 4.46 16.63
N PRO A 106 -18.60 4.93 15.45
CA PRO A 106 -19.62 4.21 14.68
C PRO A 106 -19.04 2.92 14.09
N LEU A 107 -19.83 1.84 14.02
CA LEU A 107 -19.39 0.53 13.52
C LEU A 107 -18.93 0.55 12.06
N TRP A 108 -19.47 1.45 11.24
CA TRP A 108 -19.01 1.57 9.84
C TRP A 108 -17.50 1.88 9.75
N ARG A 109 -16.89 2.47 10.79
CA ARG A 109 -15.46 2.75 10.82
C ARG A 109 -14.63 1.47 10.89
N TRP A 110 -15.16 0.44 11.54
CA TRP A 110 -14.58 -0.90 11.50
C TRP A 110 -14.55 -1.43 10.06
N ASP A 111 -15.67 -1.36 9.35
CA ASP A 111 -15.74 -1.82 7.96
C ASP A 111 -14.80 -1.03 7.04
N ALA A 112 -14.71 0.28 7.25
CA ALA A 112 -13.82 1.14 6.47
C ALA A 112 -12.33 0.83 6.68
N MET A 113 -11.91 0.46 7.90
CA MET A 113 -10.50 0.27 8.24
C MET A 113 -10.09 -1.21 8.27
N VAL A 114 -10.93 -2.07 8.83
CA VAL A 114 -10.61 -3.51 8.97
C VAL A 114 -11.09 -4.28 7.74
N THR A 115 -12.34 -4.13 7.34
CA THR A 115 -12.89 -4.87 6.18
C THR A 115 -12.29 -4.37 4.87
N THR A 116 -12.31 -3.06 4.61
CA THR A 116 -11.74 -2.47 3.38
C THR A 116 -10.21 -2.39 3.40
N GLY A 117 -9.60 -2.38 4.59
CA GLY A 117 -8.15 -2.37 4.77
C GLY A 117 -7.56 -3.77 4.94
N ALA A 118 -7.49 -4.26 6.19
CA ALA A 118 -6.77 -5.48 6.53
C ALA A 118 -7.36 -6.74 5.86
N ARG A 119 -8.69 -6.94 5.88
CA ARG A 119 -9.32 -8.10 5.23
C ARG A 119 -9.14 -8.05 3.71
N ALA A 120 -9.34 -6.91 3.09
CA ALA A 120 -9.15 -6.76 1.65
C ALA A 120 -7.69 -7.07 1.23
N ALA A 121 -6.71 -6.62 2.02
CA ALA A 121 -5.31 -6.95 1.80
C ALA A 121 -5.03 -8.46 1.95
N PHE A 122 -5.68 -9.13 2.92
CA PHE A 122 -5.57 -10.58 3.09
C PHE A 122 -6.09 -11.33 1.85
N VAL A 123 -7.30 -10.99 1.38
CA VAL A 123 -7.93 -11.63 0.21
C VAL A 123 -7.08 -11.43 -1.05
N ALA A 124 -6.62 -10.20 -1.30
CA ALA A 124 -5.74 -9.92 -2.43
C ALA A 124 -4.41 -10.69 -2.33
N SER A 125 -3.81 -10.74 -1.13
CA SER A 125 -2.56 -11.48 -0.91
C SER A 125 -2.72 -12.98 -1.10
N GLN A 126 -3.88 -13.56 -0.73
CA GLN A 126 -4.17 -14.98 -0.96
C GLN A 126 -4.19 -15.33 -2.45
N HIS A 127 -4.82 -14.49 -3.29
CA HIS A 127 -4.82 -14.70 -4.74
C HIS A 127 -3.42 -14.48 -5.34
N ALA A 128 -2.72 -13.42 -4.93
CA ALA A 128 -1.36 -13.15 -5.39
C ALA A 128 -0.40 -14.29 -5.04
N ALA A 129 -0.47 -14.79 -3.80
CA ALA A 129 0.39 -15.87 -3.33
C ALA A 129 0.26 -17.14 -4.18
N ARG A 130 -0.95 -17.49 -4.66
CA ARG A 130 -1.15 -18.66 -5.54
C ARG A 130 -0.33 -18.54 -6.83
N LEU A 131 -0.28 -17.36 -7.44
CA LEU A 131 0.51 -17.09 -8.66
C LEU A 131 2.01 -17.05 -8.33
N MET A 132 2.39 -16.36 -7.25
CA MET A 132 3.79 -16.15 -6.87
C MET A 132 4.46 -17.44 -6.38
N VAL A 133 3.75 -18.29 -5.62
CA VAL A 133 4.24 -19.59 -5.14
C VAL A 133 4.56 -20.51 -6.34
N SER A 134 3.67 -20.57 -7.33
CA SER A 134 3.89 -21.34 -8.56
C SER A 134 5.12 -20.83 -9.33
N ALA A 135 5.31 -19.51 -9.37
CA ALA A 135 6.46 -18.88 -10.05
C ALA A 135 7.75 -18.91 -9.19
N ARG A 136 7.68 -19.30 -7.92
CA ARG A 136 8.75 -19.27 -6.91
C ARG A 136 9.42 -17.91 -6.76
N ARG A 137 8.67 -16.84 -6.92
CA ARG A 137 9.11 -15.46 -6.78
C ARG A 137 7.92 -14.54 -6.60
N GLY A 138 8.10 -13.45 -5.89
CA GLY A 138 7.12 -12.39 -5.72
C GLY A 138 7.44 -11.48 -4.56
N LEU A 139 6.84 -10.29 -4.59
CA LEU A 139 6.93 -9.31 -3.53
C LEU A 139 5.52 -8.83 -3.17
N ILE A 140 5.11 -9.03 -1.92
CA ILE A 140 3.88 -8.47 -1.35
C ILE A 140 4.27 -7.31 -0.43
N VAL A 141 3.73 -6.11 -0.71
CA VAL A 141 3.95 -4.91 0.11
C VAL A 141 2.61 -4.49 0.71
N ASN A 142 2.53 -4.48 2.02
CA ASN A 142 1.37 -3.99 2.75
C ASN A 142 1.64 -2.57 3.27
N ILE A 143 0.85 -1.58 2.87
CA ILE A 143 0.98 -0.21 3.38
C ILE A 143 0.37 -0.16 4.78
N SER A 144 1.25 -0.03 5.77
CA SER A 144 0.88 0.05 7.18
C SER A 144 1.30 1.39 7.79
N PHE A 145 1.32 1.51 9.10
CA PHE A 145 1.72 2.74 9.79
C PHE A 145 2.01 2.51 11.27
N TRP A 146 2.70 3.44 11.89
CA TRP A 146 3.06 3.44 13.31
C TRP A 146 1.89 3.20 14.29
N ALA A 147 0.64 3.42 13.85
CA ALA A 147 -0.55 3.07 14.62
C ALA A 147 -0.63 1.59 15.00
N ALA A 148 0.11 0.71 14.31
CA ALA A 148 0.28 -0.70 14.70
C ALA A 148 1.00 -0.87 16.03
N GLN A 149 1.83 0.09 16.41
CA GLN A 149 2.74 0.01 17.57
C GLN A 149 2.43 1.04 18.65
N LYS A 150 1.73 2.13 18.31
CA LYS A 150 1.43 3.24 19.22
C LYS A 150 0.00 3.74 18.98
N TYR A 151 -0.69 4.15 20.04
CA TYR A 151 -1.99 4.79 19.88
C TYR A 151 -1.88 6.14 19.17
N LEU A 152 -2.53 6.26 18.02
CA LEU A 152 -2.58 7.47 17.19
C LEU A 152 -4.02 7.96 16.98
N GLY A 153 -4.70 8.20 18.07
CA GLY A 153 -6.01 8.86 18.09
C GLY A 153 -7.22 8.00 17.74
N ASN A 154 -7.04 6.74 17.29
CA ASN A 154 -8.16 5.89 16.92
C ASN A 154 -7.87 4.41 17.14
N THR A 155 -8.70 3.73 17.95
CA THR A 155 -8.52 2.31 18.27
C THR A 155 -8.65 1.39 17.05
N VAL A 156 -9.66 1.64 16.19
CA VAL A 156 -9.89 0.80 15.00
C VAL A 156 -8.74 0.94 14.01
N TYR A 157 -8.18 2.15 13.89
CA TYR A 157 -6.98 2.40 13.09
C TYR A 157 -5.78 1.57 13.58
N GLY A 158 -5.54 1.60 14.90
CA GLY A 158 -4.50 0.79 15.53
C GLY A 158 -4.69 -0.71 15.27
N ILE A 159 -5.91 -1.23 15.46
CA ILE A 159 -6.27 -2.63 15.20
C ILE A 159 -5.97 -2.99 13.73
N ALA A 160 -6.43 -2.17 12.78
CA ALA A 160 -6.25 -2.45 11.37
C ALA A 160 -4.77 -2.47 10.97
N LYS A 161 -3.95 -1.52 11.47
CA LYS A 161 -2.51 -1.46 11.17
C LYS A 161 -1.73 -2.58 11.86
N ALA A 162 -2.08 -2.93 13.10
CA ALA A 162 -1.50 -4.09 13.79
C ALA A 162 -1.84 -5.40 13.07
N ALA A 163 -3.07 -5.54 12.57
CA ALA A 163 -3.46 -6.69 11.76
C ALA A 163 -2.64 -6.77 10.45
N MET A 164 -2.36 -5.64 9.78
CA MET A 164 -1.52 -5.60 8.58
C MET A 164 -0.09 -6.09 8.87
N ASP A 165 0.52 -5.65 9.97
CA ASP A 165 1.89 -6.03 10.32
C ASP A 165 1.98 -7.48 10.75
N LYS A 166 1.02 -7.93 11.59
CA LYS A 166 0.96 -9.33 12.00
C LYS A 166 0.76 -10.26 10.80
N MET A 167 -0.18 -9.93 9.92
CA MET A 167 -0.44 -10.65 8.67
C MET A 167 0.81 -10.71 7.79
N THR A 168 1.54 -9.60 7.64
CA THR A 168 2.78 -9.55 6.87
C THR A 168 3.82 -10.51 7.42
N SER A 169 4.03 -10.52 8.74
CA SER A 169 4.98 -11.42 9.41
C SER A 169 4.63 -12.89 9.23
N ASP A 170 3.34 -13.23 9.36
CA ASP A 170 2.88 -14.61 9.23
C ASP A 170 2.95 -15.09 7.76
N MET A 171 2.48 -14.27 6.81
CA MET A 171 2.64 -14.56 5.38
C MET A 171 4.10 -14.75 5.00
N ALA A 172 5.01 -13.93 5.53
CA ALA A 172 6.44 -14.05 5.27
C ALA A 172 6.99 -15.40 5.76
N HIS A 173 6.51 -15.88 6.92
CA HIS A 173 6.89 -17.18 7.45
C HIS A 173 6.45 -18.32 6.51
N GLU A 174 5.18 -18.30 6.09
CA GLU A 174 4.61 -19.33 5.21
C GLU A 174 5.22 -19.30 3.79
N LEU A 175 5.50 -18.12 3.26
CA LEU A 175 5.97 -17.90 1.89
C LEU A 175 7.49 -18.10 1.72
N LYS A 176 8.27 -18.13 2.80
CA LYS A 176 9.73 -18.15 2.78
C LYS A 176 10.30 -19.28 1.92
N SER A 177 9.79 -20.51 2.08
CA SER A 177 10.25 -21.67 1.31
C SER A 177 9.86 -21.64 -0.17
N HIS A 178 8.96 -20.71 -0.55
CA HIS A 178 8.46 -20.54 -1.90
C HIS A 178 9.11 -19.39 -2.67
N GLY A 179 10.11 -18.72 -2.07
CA GLY A 179 10.83 -17.62 -2.73
C GLY A 179 9.99 -16.33 -2.87
N VAL A 180 8.94 -16.18 -2.07
CA VAL A 180 8.08 -14.98 -2.06
C VAL A 180 8.35 -14.18 -0.79
N THR A 181 8.48 -12.88 -0.94
CA THR A 181 8.78 -11.93 0.13
C THR A 181 7.53 -11.12 0.47
N ALA A 182 7.24 -10.95 1.74
CA ALA A 182 6.21 -10.04 2.22
C ALA A 182 6.80 -9.02 3.20
N VAL A 183 6.46 -7.73 3.02
CA VAL A 183 6.91 -6.64 3.90
C VAL A 183 5.77 -5.69 4.22
N SER A 184 5.79 -5.10 5.43
CA SER A 184 5.02 -3.90 5.75
C SER A 184 5.86 -2.67 5.43
N LEU A 185 5.26 -1.66 4.79
CA LEU A 185 5.91 -0.40 4.49
C LEU A 185 5.16 0.73 5.21
N TYR A 186 5.90 1.53 5.98
CA TYR A 186 5.41 2.70 6.70
C TYR A 186 5.81 3.97 5.95
N PRO A 187 4.90 4.62 5.24
CA PRO A 187 5.09 5.98 4.76
C PRO A 187 5.22 6.96 5.93
N GLY A 188 5.84 8.13 5.68
CA GLY A 188 5.66 9.31 6.52
C GLY A 188 4.31 10.00 6.26
N LEU A 189 4.24 11.32 6.51
CA LEU A 189 3.09 12.12 6.10
C LEU A 189 3.09 12.27 4.59
N VAL A 190 2.14 11.63 3.91
CA VAL A 190 2.06 11.67 2.45
C VAL A 190 1.17 12.82 2.00
N ARG A 191 1.67 13.68 1.11
CA ARG A 191 0.96 14.82 0.48
C ARG A 191 -0.12 14.32 -0.50
N THR A 192 -1.09 13.58 0.01
CA THR A 192 -2.25 13.18 -0.78
C THR A 192 -3.17 14.38 -1.03
N GLU A 193 -4.10 14.24 -1.98
CA GLU A 193 -5.10 15.26 -2.29
C GLU A 193 -5.89 15.67 -1.02
N ALA A 194 -6.22 14.70 -0.16
CA ALA A 194 -6.94 14.94 1.09
C ALA A 194 -6.09 15.70 2.11
N VAL A 195 -4.80 15.37 2.25
CA VAL A 195 -3.86 16.06 3.15
C VAL A 195 -3.66 17.51 2.70
N LEU A 196 -3.49 17.72 1.40
CA LEU A 196 -3.35 19.08 0.84
C LEU A 196 -4.63 19.90 1.00
N ALA A 197 -5.81 19.30 0.78
CA ALA A 197 -7.09 19.97 0.95
C ALA A 197 -7.38 20.34 2.41
N ALA A 198 -6.93 19.54 3.37
CA ALA A 198 -7.09 19.82 4.80
C ALA A 198 -6.31 21.06 5.27
N ASN A 199 -5.20 21.39 4.61
CA ASN A 199 -4.36 22.59 4.82
C ASN A 199 -4.03 22.88 6.31
N CYS A 200 -3.83 21.84 7.11
CA CYS A 200 -3.54 21.95 8.55
C CYS A 200 -2.31 21.17 9.01
N PHE A 201 -1.60 20.51 8.08
CA PHE A 201 -0.43 19.70 8.38
C PHE A 201 0.88 20.44 8.09
N ASP A 202 1.91 20.19 8.92
CA ASP A 202 3.27 20.57 8.58
C ASP A 202 3.81 19.61 7.49
N LEU A 203 4.05 20.15 6.31
CA LEU A 203 4.52 19.40 5.15
C LEU A 203 6.05 19.42 4.99
N SER A 204 6.80 20.00 5.94
CA SER A 204 8.26 20.17 5.85
C SER A 204 8.99 18.85 5.67
N ASN A 205 8.55 17.77 6.31
CA ASN A 205 9.09 16.40 6.19
C ASN A 205 8.08 15.45 5.55
N SER A 206 7.26 15.94 4.63
CA SER A 206 6.25 15.10 3.97
C SER A 206 6.80 14.44 2.70
N GLU A 207 6.13 13.35 2.31
CA GLU A 207 6.45 12.52 1.14
C GLU A 207 5.43 12.72 0.03
N SER A 208 5.82 12.67 -1.24
CA SER A 208 4.84 12.59 -2.33
C SER A 208 4.25 11.18 -2.43
N PRO A 209 3.03 11.01 -2.95
CA PRO A 209 2.48 9.68 -3.24
C PRO A 209 3.38 8.84 -4.15
N GLU A 210 4.01 9.46 -5.14
CA GLU A 210 4.92 8.80 -6.09
C GLU A 210 6.23 8.35 -5.43
N PHE A 211 6.72 9.07 -4.41
CA PHE A 211 7.89 8.66 -3.65
C PHE A 211 7.74 7.24 -3.10
N ILE A 212 6.57 6.90 -2.57
CA ILE A 212 6.29 5.54 -2.08
C ILE A 212 6.42 4.51 -3.21
N GLY A 213 5.94 4.84 -4.40
CA GLY A 213 6.11 3.99 -5.60
C GLY A 213 7.58 3.80 -5.99
N ARG A 214 8.40 4.87 -5.92
CA ARG A 214 9.84 4.80 -6.19
C ARG A 214 10.57 3.92 -5.17
N VAL A 215 10.20 4.02 -3.89
CA VAL A 215 10.75 3.17 -2.82
C VAL A 215 10.40 1.69 -3.07
N ILE A 216 9.15 1.39 -3.41
CA ILE A 216 8.72 0.02 -3.72
C ILE A 216 9.42 -0.50 -4.98
N ALA A 217 9.62 0.35 -5.98
CA ALA A 217 10.37 -0.02 -7.18
C ALA A 217 11.82 -0.40 -6.85
N ALA A 218 12.47 0.35 -5.95
CA ALA A 218 13.83 0.02 -5.50
C ALA A 218 13.87 -1.32 -4.74
N LEU A 219 12.90 -1.58 -3.84
CA LEU A 219 12.76 -2.88 -3.17
C LEU A 219 12.56 -4.02 -4.16
N ALA A 220 11.70 -3.83 -5.17
CA ALA A 220 11.40 -4.85 -6.16
C ALA A 220 12.58 -5.17 -7.10
N ALA A 221 13.45 -4.18 -7.32
CA ALA A 221 14.66 -4.35 -8.12
C ALA A 221 15.84 -4.94 -7.33
N ASP A 222 15.74 -5.02 -5.99
CA ASP A 222 16.81 -5.58 -5.16
C ASP A 222 16.83 -7.11 -5.23
N PRO A 223 17.90 -7.74 -5.75
CA PRO A 223 18.03 -9.19 -5.77
C PRO A 223 18.05 -9.81 -4.37
N ASN A 224 18.36 -9.02 -3.34
CA ASN A 224 18.43 -9.47 -1.95
C ASN A 224 17.18 -9.09 -1.15
N VAL A 225 16.07 -8.70 -1.77
CA VAL A 225 14.84 -8.30 -1.08
C VAL A 225 14.33 -9.36 -0.10
N SER A 226 14.61 -10.63 -0.35
CA SER A 226 14.27 -11.75 0.54
C SER A 226 14.90 -11.64 1.94
N SER A 227 16.00 -10.91 2.11
CA SER A 227 16.58 -10.64 3.43
C SER A 227 15.70 -9.78 4.32
N ARG A 228 14.73 -9.07 3.72
CA ARG A 228 13.76 -8.21 4.41
C ARG A 228 12.41 -8.90 4.67
N ASN A 229 12.31 -10.19 4.38
CA ASN A 229 11.05 -10.93 4.50
C ASN A 229 10.49 -10.86 5.93
N GLY A 230 9.24 -10.44 6.08
CA GLY A 230 8.54 -10.25 7.36
C GLY A 230 8.85 -8.92 8.07
N ALA A 231 9.71 -8.08 7.49
CA ALA A 231 10.10 -6.83 8.13
C ALA A 231 9.03 -5.73 7.98
N THR A 232 8.98 -4.87 8.99
CA THR A 232 8.32 -3.56 8.92
C THR A 232 9.38 -2.53 8.55
N LEU A 233 9.20 -1.89 7.40
CA LEU A 233 10.14 -0.97 6.79
C LEU A 233 9.58 0.46 6.81
N VAL A 234 10.43 1.46 7.10
CA VAL A 234 10.08 2.89 6.98
C VAL A 234 10.49 3.38 5.59
N ALA A 235 9.55 3.94 4.83
CA ALA A 235 9.75 4.30 3.43
C ALA A 235 10.96 5.24 3.24
N ALA A 236 11.07 6.29 4.05
CA ALA A 236 12.20 7.22 3.99
C ALA A 236 13.55 6.56 4.37
N ALA A 237 13.57 5.57 5.29
CA ALA A 237 14.79 4.83 5.61
C ALA A 237 15.25 3.97 4.43
N VAL A 238 14.31 3.23 3.84
CA VAL A 238 14.57 2.45 2.62
C VAL A 238 15.07 3.35 1.48
N ALA A 239 14.44 4.53 1.32
CA ALA A 239 14.86 5.50 0.30
C ALA A 239 16.33 5.96 0.49
N LEU A 240 16.76 6.20 1.73
CA LEU A 240 18.15 6.56 2.00
C LEU A 240 19.13 5.44 1.62
N GLU A 241 18.79 4.19 1.96
CA GLU A 241 19.62 3.03 1.66
C GLU A 241 19.81 2.82 0.14
N TYR A 242 18.75 3.02 -0.65
CA TYR A 242 18.77 2.84 -2.11
C TYR A 242 19.09 4.13 -2.88
N GLY A 243 19.34 5.26 -2.20
CA GLY A 243 19.60 6.54 -2.83
C GLY A 243 18.40 7.14 -3.58
N VAL A 244 17.18 6.76 -3.19
CA VAL A 244 15.93 7.27 -3.79
C VAL A 244 15.63 8.65 -3.23
N THR A 245 15.21 9.58 -4.11
CA THR A 245 14.71 10.91 -3.74
C THR A 245 13.23 11.05 -4.09
N ASP A 246 12.55 11.97 -3.45
CA ASP A 246 11.20 12.37 -3.83
C ASP A 246 11.19 13.03 -5.23
N VAL A 247 10.03 13.28 -5.79
CA VAL A 247 9.84 13.86 -7.14
C VAL A 247 10.47 15.25 -7.29
N ASP A 248 10.57 16.00 -6.19
CA ASP A 248 11.19 17.31 -6.09
C ASP A 248 12.68 17.27 -5.71
N GLY A 249 13.28 16.07 -5.66
CA GLY A 249 14.67 15.85 -5.30
C GLY A 249 14.96 15.82 -3.79
N ARG A 250 13.98 16.09 -2.94
CA ARG A 250 14.14 16.04 -1.48
C ARG A 250 14.36 14.60 -1.00
N ARG A 251 14.96 14.51 0.19
CA ARG A 251 15.14 13.27 0.95
C ARG A 251 14.38 13.40 2.27
N PRO A 252 13.14 12.88 2.36
CA PRO A 252 12.41 12.88 3.62
C PRO A 252 13.21 12.19 4.73
N ARG A 253 13.17 12.76 5.93
CA ARG A 253 13.81 12.17 7.11
C ARG A 253 12.98 10.96 7.58
N PRO A 254 13.62 9.80 7.82
CA PRO A 254 12.92 8.65 8.41
C PRO A 254 12.31 9.02 9.76
N LEU A 255 11.04 8.64 9.94
CA LEU A 255 10.38 8.74 11.24
C LEU A 255 10.72 7.51 12.10
N THR A 256 10.72 7.72 13.40
CA THR A 256 10.81 6.69 14.44
C THR A 256 9.54 6.65 15.27
N LEU A 257 9.40 5.65 16.14
CA LEU A 257 8.25 5.57 17.07
C LEU A 257 8.17 6.80 18.02
N ALA A 258 9.28 7.48 18.25
CA ALA A 258 9.32 8.69 19.08
C ALA A 258 8.82 9.95 18.33
N ASP A 259 8.88 9.96 17.01
CA ASP A 259 8.47 11.10 16.17
C ASP A 259 6.95 11.16 15.91
N VAL A 260 6.20 10.09 16.20
CA VAL A 260 4.77 9.94 15.90
C VAL A 260 3.90 9.86 17.12
#